data_9e3ebca87bf03b447b06a5d9da9058b1
#
_entry.id   9e3ebca87bf03b447b06a5d9da9058b1
#
_cell.length_a   1.000
_cell.length_b   1.000
_cell.length_c   1.000
_cell.angle_alpha   90.00
_cell.angle_beta   90.00
_cell.angle_gamma   90.00
#
_symmetry.space_group_name_H-M   'P 1'
#
loop_
_entity.id
_entity.type
_entity.pdbx_description
1 polymer ?
#
loop_
_entity_poly.entity_id
_entity_poly.type
_entity_poly.pdbx_seq_one_letter_code
_entity_poly.pdbx_strand_id
1 'polypeptide(L)'
;MITRAAKLLLLAGIALNYTLVVFNNVTDFDSNYQFVHHVLLMDSTFPGNHGMGRAIPSPGLQLAFYFSIITWEIATTILLWWGVVRLLRALKLPASAFNAAKRVPIMARTLSMLMWLVAFLDVGAEWFLMWQSRTWNGQEAAFRMFAVVGLVLLILLQPDVEGAP
;
A
#
# COMPACT_ATOMS: atom_id res chain seq x y z
N MET A 1 -6.79 16.24 22.53
CA MET A 1 -5.96 16.91 21.51
C MET A 1 -4.76 16.10 21.07
N ILE A 2 -3.99 15.52 21.98
CA ILE A 2 -2.78 14.72 21.69
C ILE A 2 -3.11 13.49 20.83
N THR A 3 -4.16 12.76 21.16
CA THR A 3 -4.60 11.58 20.39
C THR A 3 -4.97 11.90 18.94
N ARG A 4 -5.64 13.02 18.70
CA ARG A 4 -5.96 13.48 17.33
C ARG A 4 -4.70 13.90 16.55
N ALA A 5 -3.77 14.59 17.21
CA ALA A 5 -2.49 14.96 16.62
C ALA A 5 -1.67 13.69 16.26
N ALA A 6 -1.63 12.69 17.13
CA ALA A 6 -0.98 11.41 16.85
C ALA A 6 -1.58 10.70 15.63
N LYS A 7 -2.92 10.64 15.53
CA LYS A 7 -3.63 10.08 14.35
C LYS A 7 -3.25 10.82 13.07
N LEU A 8 -3.21 12.16 13.11
CA LEU A 8 -2.83 13.00 11.98
C LEU A 8 -1.38 12.75 11.55
N LEU A 9 -0.44 12.75 12.50
CA LEU A 9 0.99 12.56 12.22
C LEU A 9 1.28 11.14 11.67
N LEU A 10 0.66 10.11 12.23
CA LEU A 10 0.79 8.74 11.73
C LEU A 10 0.24 8.62 10.30
N LEU A 11 -0.90 9.24 10.02
CA LEU A 11 -1.45 9.28 8.66
C LEU A 11 -0.51 10.02 7.70
N ALA A 12 0.04 11.17 8.11
CA ALA A 12 0.99 11.93 7.31
C ALA A 12 2.28 11.15 7.03
N GLY A 13 2.78 10.38 8.01
CA GLY A 13 3.93 9.48 7.82
C GLY A 13 3.68 8.43 6.75
N ILE A 14 2.48 7.82 6.73
CA ILE A 14 2.12 6.89 5.66
C ILE A 14 1.97 7.60 4.31
N ALA A 15 1.36 8.79 4.28
CA ALA A 15 1.23 9.58 3.04
C ALA A 15 2.61 9.92 2.46
N LEU A 16 3.57 10.29 3.31
CA LEU A 16 4.95 10.54 2.89
C LEU A 16 5.61 9.27 2.34
N ASN A 17 5.45 8.13 3.02
CA ASN A 17 6.00 6.86 2.53
C ASN A 17 5.47 6.53 1.13
N TYR A 18 4.16 6.63 0.89
CA TYR A 18 3.57 6.40 -0.42
C TYR A 18 4.07 7.40 -1.48
N THR A 19 4.27 8.66 -1.09
CA THR A 19 4.86 9.67 -1.98
C THR A 19 6.27 9.24 -2.44
N LEU A 20 7.09 8.75 -1.51
CA LEU A 20 8.45 8.28 -1.82
C LEU A 20 8.43 7.00 -2.66
N VAL A 21 7.49 6.09 -2.41
CA VAL A 21 7.32 4.88 -3.22
C VAL A 21 6.96 5.24 -4.66
N VAL A 22 5.96 6.11 -4.87
CA VAL A 22 5.59 6.60 -6.21
C VAL A 22 6.77 7.30 -6.88
N PHE A 23 7.47 8.16 -6.14
CA PHE A 23 8.66 8.85 -6.66
C PHE A 23 9.73 7.85 -7.14
N ASN A 24 10.04 6.84 -6.34
CA ASN A 24 11.00 5.80 -6.72
C ASN A 24 10.53 4.98 -7.92
N ASN A 25 9.26 4.58 -7.98
CA ASN A 25 8.72 3.82 -9.11
C ASN A 25 8.74 4.61 -10.44
N VAL A 26 8.73 5.94 -10.38
CA VAL A 26 8.81 6.80 -11.57
C VAL A 26 10.25 7.15 -11.94
N THR A 27 11.11 7.43 -10.95
CA THR A 27 12.49 7.89 -11.19
C THR A 27 13.49 6.76 -11.37
N ASP A 28 13.24 5.60 -10.76
CA ASP A 28 14.03 4.37 -10.93
C ASP A 28 13.14 3.27 -11.52
N PHE A 29 12.51 3.61 -12.65
CA PHE A 29 11.51 2.79 -13.31
C PHE A 29 12.02 1.40 -13.63
N ASP A 30 13.21 1.30 -14.23
CA ASP A 30 13.74 0.03 -14.71
C ASP A 30 14.04 -0.94 -13.58
N SER A 31 14.64 -0.49 -12.47
CA SER A 31 14.94 -1.34 -11.32
C SER A 31 13.66 -1.93 -10.71
N ASN A 32 12.63 -1.10 -10.56
CA ASN A 32 11.35 -1.54 -10.00
C ASN A 32 10.56 -2.41 -11.00
N TYR A 33 10.63 -2.11 -12.30
CA TYR A 33 10.02 -2.93 -13.34
C TYR A 33 10.63 -4.34 -13.36
N GLN A 34 11.95 -4.50 -13.18
CA GLN A 34 12.60 -5.81 -13.14
C GLN A 34 11.99 -6.72 -12.06
N PHE A 35 11.65 -6.18 -10.90
CA PHE A 35 10.96 -6.97 -9.87
C PHE A 35 9.64 -7.55 -10.40
N VAL A 36 8.78 -6.73 -10.99
CA VAL A 36 7.49 -7.17 -11.56
C VAL A 36 7.71 -8.14 -12.72
N HIS A 37 8.67 -7.85 -13.59
CA HIS A 37 9.03 -8.68 -14.73
C HIS A 37 9.39 -10.10 -14.31
N HIS A 38 10.32 -10.26 -13.37
CA HIS A 38 10.75 -11.58 -12.92
C HIS A 38 9.67 -12.34 -12.15
N VAL A 39 8.85 -11.64 -11.35
CA VAL A 39 7.71 -12.26 -10.68
C VAL A 39 6.70 -12.79 -11.68
N LEU A 40 6.32 -12.00 -12.69
CA LEU A 40 5.36 -12.41 -13.71
C LEU A 40 5.89 -13.48 -14.67
N LEU A 41 7.20 -13.51 -14.95
CA LEU A 41 7.86 -14.59 -15.70
C LEU A 41 7.99 -15.88 -14.91
N MET A 42 7.95 -15.82 -13.57
CA MET A 42 8.20 -16.95 -12.68
C MET A 42 9.55 -17.63 -12.92
N ASP A 43 10.55 -16.91 -13.47
CA ASP A 43 11.83 -17.44 -13.93
C ASP A 43 12.82 -17.79 -12.81
N SER A 44 12.52 -17.41 -11.58
CA SER A 44 13.30 -17.69 -10.38
C SER A 44 12.59 -18.59 -9.37
N THR A 45 11.51 -19.25 -9.80
CA THR A 45 10.80 -20.28 -9.01
C THR A 45 11.57 -21.61 -8.97
N PHE A 46 11.15 -22.55 -8.12
CA PHE A 46 11.81 -23.83 -8.01
C PHE A 46 11.80 -24.63 -9.33
N PRO A 47 12.88 -25.31 -9.69
CA PRO A 47 12.92 -26.18 -10.86
C PRO A 47 11.83 -27.26 -10.83
N GLY A 48 11.18 -27.48 -11.96
CA GLY A 48 10.09 -28.47 -12.06
C GLY A 48 8.75 -28.00 -11.51
N ASN A 49 8.59 -26.72 -11.22
CA ASN A 49 7.34 -26.13 -10.77
C ASN A 49 6.20 -26.35 -11.77
N HIS A 50 5.12 -26.99 -11.33
CA HIS A 50 3.92 -27.24 -12.15
C HIS A 50 3.05 -26.01 -12.40
N GLY A 51 3.32 -24.89 -11.73
CA GLY A 51 2.60 -23.62 -11.87
C GLY A 51 3.03 -22.75 -13.06
N MET A 52 4.03 -23.16 -13.84
CA MET A 52 4.61 -22.35 -14.93
C MET A 52 3.62 -21.91 -16.01
N GLY A 53 2.48 -22.59 -16.15
CA GLY A 53 1.40 -22.16 -17.04
C GLY A 53 0.74 -20.83 -16.67
N ARG A 54 1.03 -20.29 -15.48
CA ARG A 54 0.55 -18.98 -15.01
C ARG A 54 1.48 -17.83 -15.44
N ALA A 55 2.71 -18.14 -15.88
CA ALA A 55 3.68 -17.12 -16.27
C ALA A 55 3.14 -16.24 -17.40
N ILE A 56 3.45 -14.96 -17.31
CA ILE A 56 3.07 -13.96 -18.32
C ILE A 56 4.34 -13.56 -19.09
N PRO A 57 4.61 -14.16 -20.26
CA PRO A 57 5.81 -13.85 -21.03
C PRO A 57 5.71 -12.56 -21.86
N SER A 58 4.51 -11.99 -22.02
CA SER A 58 4.28 -10.80 -22.84
C SER A 58 4.81 -9.53 -22.14
N PRO A 59 5.85 -8.85 -22.70
CA PRO A 59 6.36 -7.61 -22.12
C PRO A 59 5.30 -6.51 -22.01
N GLY A 60 4.39 -6.43 -22.98
CA GLY A 60 3.30 -5.44 -22.95
C GLY A 60 2.33 -5.66 -21.79
N LEU A 61 2.00 -6.93 -21.47
CA LEU A 61 1.15 -7.25 -20.31
C LEU A 61 1.88 -7.00 -18.99
N GLN A 62 3.17 -7.33 -18.91
CA GLN A 62 3.99 -7.06 -17.73
C GLN A 62 4.06 -5.55 -17.45
N LEU A 63 4.27 -4.76 -18.50
CA LEU A 63 4.30 -3.31 -18.41
C LEU A 63 2.94 -2.75 -17.98
N ALA A 64 1.84 -3.26 -18.54
CA ALA A 64 0.49 -2.86 -18.14
C ALA A 64 0.22 -3.21 -16.66
N PHE A 65 0.70 -4.37 -16.21
CA PHE A 65 0.60 -4.78 -14.80
C PHE A 65 1.37 -3.81 -13.89
N TYR A 66 2.60 -3.45 -14.26
CA TYR A 66 3.41 -2.50 -13.51
C TYR A 66 2.78 -1.10 -13.47
N PHE A 67 2.27 -0.60 -14.59
CA PHE A 67 1.53 0.67 -14.60
C PHE A 67 0.26 0.63 -13.74
N SER A 68 -0.42 -0.50 -13.66
CA SER A 68 -1.59 -0.62 -12.77
C SER A 68 -1.21 -0.49 -11.29
N ILE A 69 -0.06 -1.04 -10.88
CA ILE A 69 0.49 -0.87 -9.53
C ILE A 69 0.80 0.59 -9.26
N ILE A 70 1.55 1.26 -10.14
CA ILE A 70 1.90 2.69 -9.99
C ILE A 70 0.63 3.55 -9.92
N THR A 71 -0.36 3.28 -10.76
CA THR A 71 -1.63 4.01 -10.77
C THR A 71 -2.37 3.84 -9.43
N TRP A 72 -2.38 2.63 -8.88
CA TRP A 72 -2.97 2.36 -7.57
C TRP A 72 -2.23 3.11 -6.45
N GLU A 73 -0.90 3.13 -6.49
CA GLU A 73 -0.07 3.87 -5.53
C GLU A 73 -0.32 5.38 -5.59
N ILE A 74 -0.40 5.95 -6.80
CA ILE A 74 -0.71 7.37 -7.01
C ILE A 74 -2.10 7.70 -6.44
N ALA A 75 -3.13 6.92 -6.78
CA ALA A 75 -4.48 7.12 -6.28
C ALA A 75 -4.53 7.05 -4.74
N THR A 76 -3.83 6.06 -4.17
CA THR A 76 -3.71 5.90 -2.72
C THR A 76 -3.00 7.09 -2.09
N THR A 77 -1.91 7.58 -2.68
CA THR A 77 -1.15 8.74 -2.23
C THR A 77 -2.03 10.00 -2.19
N ILE A 78 -2.77 10.26 -3.26
CA ILE A 78 -3.70 11.40 -3.35
C ILE A 78 -4.76 11.33 -2.24
N LEU A 79 -5.36 10.16 -2.04
CA LEU A 79 -6.38 9.95 -1.01
C LEU A 79 -5.80 10.10 0.42
N LEU A 80 -4.57 9.63 0.64
CA LEU A 80 -3.88 9.79 1.93
C LEU A 80 -3.65 11.27 2.26
N TRP A 81 -3.09 12.05 1.33
CA TRP A 81 -2.88 13.48 1.53
C TRP A 81 -4.19 14.25 1.68
N TRP A 82 -5.22 13.89 0.90
CA TRP A 82 -6.56 14.45 1.11
C TRP A 82 -7.07 14.15 2.52
N GLY A 83 -6.87 12.92 3.00
CA GLY A 83 -7.19 12.52 4.36
C GLY A 83 -6.46 13.34 5.42
N VAL A 84 -5.15 13.58 5.23
CA VAL A 84 -4.33 14.44 6.11
C VAL A 84 -4.94 15.85 6.19
N VAL A 85 -5.26 16.46 5.04
CA VAL A 85 -5.86 17.79 5.01
C VAL A 85 -7.22 17.83 5.72
N ARG A 86 -8.06 16.80 5.53
CA ARG A 86 -9.35 16.69 6.20
C ARG A 86 -9.20 16.59 7.72
N LEU A 87 -8.31 15.74 8.22
CA LEU A 87 -8.05 15.60 9.66
C LEU A 87 -7.45 16.89 10.25
N LEU A 88 -6.52 17.53 9.53
CA LEU A 88 -5.91 18.79 9.96
C LEU A 88 -6.97 19.88 10.15
N ARG A 89 -7.87 20.03 9.17
CA ARG A 89 -8.97 21.01 9.25
C ARG A 89 -9.95 20.70 10.37
N ALA A 90 -10.14 19.42 10.70
CA ALA A 90 -11.04 18.97 11.75
C ALA A 90 -10.40 18.93 13.15
N LEU A 91 -9.09 19.14 13.27
CA LEU A 91 -8.32 18.87 14.48
C LEU A 91 -8.88 19.51 15.75
N LYS A 92 -9.37 20.76 15.62
CA LYS A 92 -9.93 21.56 16.73
C LYS A 92 -11.46 21.56 16.75
N LEU A 93 -12.12 20.86 15.84
CA LEU A 93 -13.58 20.79 15.78
C LEU A 93 -14.13 19.78 16.82
N PRO A 94 -15.46 19.78 17.10
CA PRO A 94 -16.10 18.77 17.94
C PRO A 94 -15.74 17.33 17.52
N ALA A 95 -15.81 16.39 18.47
CA ALA A 95 -15.44 14.98 18.22
C ALA A 95 -16.23 14.35 17.08
N SER A 96 -17.51 14.69 16.96
CA SER A 96 -18.37 14.22 15.85
C SER A 96 -17.83 14.65 14.47
N ALA A 97 -17.38 15.89 14.34
CA ALA A 97 -16.81 16.44 13.11
C ALA A 97 -15.45 15.80 12.79
N PHE A 98 -14.59 15.60 13.80
CA PHE A 98 -13.31 14.92 13.62
C PHE A 98 -13.52 13.45 13.20
N ASN A 99 -14.47 12.73 13.84
CA ASN A 99 -14.82 11.37 13.46
C ASN A 99 -15.40 11.29 12.03
N ALA A 100 -16.20 12.24 11.62
CA ALA A 100 -16.69 12.32 10.23
C ALA A 100 -15.56 12.56 9.21
N ALA A 101 -14.53 13.32 9.59
CA ALA A 101 -13.37 13.58 8.76
C ALA A 101 -12.51 12.32 8.48
N LYS A 102 -12.60 11.29 9.33
CA LYS A 102 -11.85 10.01 9.17
C LYS A 102 -12.29 9.16 7.97
N ARG A 103 -13.43 9.41 7.36
CA ARG A 103 -13.96 8.58 6.25
C ARG A 103 -12.95 8.43 5.11
N VAL A 104 -12.36 9.54 4.65
CA VAL A 104 -11.37 9.50 3.57
C VAL A 104 -10.07 8.80 3.99
N PRO A 105 -9.46 9.11 5.14
CA PRO A 105 -8.31 8.35 5.64
C PRO A 105 -8.56 6.85 5.77
N ILE A 106 -9.70 6.43 6.27
CA ILE A 106 -10.05 5.01 6.40
C ILE A 106 -10.10 4.35 5.02
N MET A 107 -10.80 4.97 4.06
CA MET A 107 -10.88 4.47 2.68
C MET A 107 -9.49 4.38 2.02
N ALA A 108 -8.66 5.41 2.14
CA ALA A 108 -7.31 5.43 1.61
C ALA A 108 -6.44 4.30 2.18
N ARG A 109 -6.56 4.02 3.47
CA ARG A 109 -5.79 2.97 4.14
C ARG A 109 -6.29 1.58 3.81
N THR A 110 -7.60 1.40 3.67
CA THR A 110 -8.16 0.15 3.17
C THR A 110 -7.63 -0.16 1.76
N LEU A 111 -7.61 0.85 0.89
CA LEU A 111 -7.05 0.71 -0.47
C LEU A 111 -5.55 0.35 -0.44
N SER A 112 -4.79 0.97 0.48
CA SER A 112 -3.40 0.65 0.74
C SER A 112 -3.21 -0.80 1.22
N MET A 113 -4.02 -1.26 2.17
CA MET A 113 -3.95 -2.64 2.67
C MET A 113 -4.28 -3.65 1.59
N LEU A 114 -5.32 -3.38 0.77
CA LEU A 114 -5.70 -4.25 -0.35
C LEU A 114 -4.58 -4.39 -1.38
N MET A 115 -3.80 -3.33 -1.62
CA MET A 115 -2.65 -3.44 -2.51
C MET A 115 -1.61 -4.43 -1.97
N TRP A 116 -1.22 -4.32 -0.71
CA TRP A 116 -0.23 -5.22 -0.11
C TRP A 116 -0.76 -6.65 0.04
N LEU A 117 -2.03 -6.81 0.42
CA LEU A 117 -2.66 -8.12 0.56
C LEU A 117 -2.87 -8.76 -0.83
N VAL A 118 -3.65 -8.11 -1.69
CA VAL A 118 -4.10 -8.73 -2.94
C VAL A 118 -2.98 -8.75 -3.98
N ALA A 119 -2.34 -7.61 -4.29
CA ALA A 119 -1.35 -7.59 -5.36
C ALA A 119 -0.06 -8.33 -4.99
N PHE A 120 0.42 -8.19 -3.74
CA PHE A 120 1.69 -8.79 -3.35
C PHE A 120 1.55 -10.15 -2.67
N LEU A 121 0.69 -10.30 -1.63
CA LEU A 121 0.60 -11.55 -0.88
C LEU A 121 -0.23 -12.59 -1.61
N ASP A 122 -1.37 -12.23 -2.20
CA ASP A 122 -2.21 -13.21 -2.90
C ASP A 122 -1.72 -13.44 -4.33
N VAL A 123 -1.62 -12.39 -5.15
CA VAL A 123 -1.27 -12.52 -6.57
C VAL A 123 0.22 -12.77 -6.75
N GLY A 124 1.08 -11.94 -6.20
CA GLY A 124 2.53 -12.08 -6.34
C GLY A 124 3.05 -13.35 -5.65
N ALA A 125 2.75 -13.51 -4.36
CA ALA A 125 3.30 -14.62 -3.61
C ALA A 125 2.65 -15.96 -3.95
N GLU A 126 1.31 -16.05 -3.95
CA GLU A 126 0.63 -17.33 -4.10
C GLU A 126 0.33 -17.68 -5.57
N TRP A 127 -0.16 -16.74 -6.37
CA TRP A 127 -0.47 -17.05 -7.77
C TRP A 127 0.78 -17.19 -8.62
N PHE A 128 1.75 -16.27 -8.51
CA PHE A 128 3.02 -16.31 -9.25
C PHE A 128 4.15 -17.00 -8.49
N LEU A 129 3.88 -17.55 -7.31
CA LEU A 129 4.82 -18.31 -6.49
C LEU A 129 6.11 -17.54 -6.17
N MET A 130 6.00 -16.22 -6.02
CA MET A 130 7.11 -15.32 -5.69
C MET A 130 7.88 -15.78 -4.42
N TRP A 131 7.21 -16.46 -3.49
CA TRP A 131 7.83 -17.00 -2.28
C TRP A 131 8.94 -18.02 -2.55
N GLN A 132 8.95 -18.67 -3.73
CA GLN A 132 9.99 -19.61 -4.13
C GLN A 132 11.27 -18.91 -4.60
N SER A 133 11.19 -17.64 -4.98
CA SER A 133 12.36 -16.87 -5.43
C SER A 133 13.24 -16.45 -4.25
N ARG A 134 14.55 -16.60 -4.41
CA ARG A 134 15.53 -16.05 -3.46
C ARG A 134 15.83 -14.58 -3.69
N THR A 135 15.64 -14.09 -4.92
CA THR A 135 16.01 -12.73 -5.32
C THR A 135 14.79 -11.82 -5.41
N TRP A 136 13.70 -12.31 -5.97
CA TRP A 136 12.51 -11.52 -6.30
C TRP A 136 11.33 -11.80 -5.35
N ASN A 137 11.63 -12.10 -4.09
CA ASN A 137 10.62 -12.33 -3.06
C ASN A 137 10.33 -11.05 -2.26
N GLY A 138 9.21 -10.40 -2.57
CA GLY A 138 8.74 -9.21 -1.86
C GLY A 138 7.79 -9.50 -0.69
N GLN A 139 7.59 -10.76 -0.29
CA GLN A 139 6.58 -11.16 0.68
C GLN A 139 6.78 -10.53 2.06
N GLU A 140 8.03 -10.54 2.58
CA GLU A 140 8.33 -9.92 3.87
C GLU A 140 8.10 -8.40 3.85
N ALA A 141 8.51 -7.73 2.77
CA ALA A 141 8.29 -6.29 2.61
C ALA A 141 6.79 -5.97 2.54
N ALA A 142 6.03 -6.76 1.77
CA ALA A 142 4.59 -6.62 1.64
C ALA A 142 3.87 -6.83 2.98
N PHE A 143 4.22 -7.89 3.73
CA PHE A 143 3.64 -8.16 5.04
C PHE A 143 3.96 -7.04 6.04
N ARG A 144 5.20 -6.56 6.06
CA ARG A 144 5.62 -5.43 6.91
C ARG A 144 4.78 -4.18 6.62
N MET A 145 4.59 -3.84 5.35
CA MET A 145 3.78 -2.69 4.97
C MET A 145 2.30 -2.89 5.27
N PHE A 146 1.76 -4.08 5.01
CA PHE A 146 0.40 -4.44 5.40
C PHE A 146 0.17 -4.24 6.91
N ALA A 147 1.11 -4.73 7.74
CA ALA A 147 1.03 -4.60 9.20
C ALA A 147 1.11 -3.13 9.66
N VAL A 148 2.09 -2.36 9.15
CA VAL A 148 2.25 -0.93 9.49
C VAL A 148 1.02 -0.13 9.11
N VAL A 149 0.51 -0.32 7.89
CA VAL A 149 -0.71 0.33 7.42
C VAL A 149 -1.91 -0.09 8.27
N GLY A 150 -2.05 -1.37 8.58
CA GLY A 150 -3.13 -1.93 9.40
C GLY A 150 -3.13 -1.38 10.82
N LEU A 151 -1.97 -1.31 11.49
CA LEU A 151 -1.86 -0.74 12.84
C LEU A 151 -2.35 0.71 12.89
N VAL A 152 -1.93 1.55 11.92
CA VAL A 152 -2.40 2.93 11.87
C VAL A 152 -3.89 3.01 11.50
N LEU A 153 -4.42 2.08 10.68
CA LEU A 153 -5.86 1.99 10.44
C LEU A 153 -6.62 1.69 11.73
N LEU A 154 -6.17 0.74 12.53
CA LEU A 154 -6.79 0.42 13.83
C LEU A 154 -6.80 1.62 14.78
N ILE A 155 -5.71 2.40 14.82
CA ILE A 155 -5.63 3.63 15.60
C ILE A 155 -6.62 4.69 15.07
N LEU A 156 -6.77 4.84 13.77
CA LEU A 156 -7.73 5.77 13.17
C LEU A 156 -9.19 5.38 13.45
N LEU A 157 -9.49 4.09 13.48
CA LEU A 157 -10.84 3.58 13.75
C LEU A 157 -11.30 3.86 15.18
N GLN A 158 -10.36 4.06 16.12
CA GLN A 158 -10.73 4.41 17.50
C GLN A 158 -11.54 5.71 17.53
N PRO A 159 -12.74 5.70 18.16
CA PRO A 159 -13.59 6.89 18.25
C PRO A 159 -12.88 7.99 19.06
N ASP A 160 -13.07 9.23 18.66
CA ASP A 160 -12.69 10.39 19.47
C ASP A 160 -13.94 10.85 20.23
N VAL A 161 -13.79 11.11 21.53
CA VAL A 161 -14.84 11.59 22.43
C VAL A 161 -14.53 13.00 22.91
N GLU A 162 -15.58 13.77 23.28
CA GLU A 162 -15.39 15.09 23.87
C GLU A 162 -14.73 14.97 25.25
N GLY A 163 -13.82 15.90 25.54
CA GLY A 163 -13.11 15.94 26.84
C GLY A 163 -12.02 14.89 27.01
N ALA A 164 -11.71 14.05 26.04
CA ALA A 164 -10.55 13.16 26.10
C ALA A 164 -9.24 13.98 26.07
N PRO A 165 -8.24 13.64 26.90
CA PRO A 165 -6.96 14.34 27.00
C PRO A 165 -6.13 14.33 25.72
#